data_b43d90d2e5fa9dd8c12b61fdba23bbb3
#
_entry.id   b43d90d2e5fa9dd8c12b61fdba23bbb3
#
_cell.length_a   1.000
_cell.length_b   1.000
_cell.length_c   1.000
_cell.angle_alpha   90.00
_cell.angle_beta   90.00
_cell.angle_gamma   90.00
#
_symmetry.space_group_name_H-M   'P 1'
#
loop_
_entity.id
_entity.type
_entity.pdbx_description
1 polymer ?
#
loop_
_entity_poly.entity_id
_entity_poly.type
_entity_poly.pdbx_seq_one_letter_code
_entity_poly.pdbx_strand_id
1 'polypeptide(L)'
;MLKPILAFSLALLTSYGAMAQKRPDFVKFINSDHKWVDSVFNSLTPKERIGQLFLVRAHTNLGQKFIDSVGTVVKNEQVGGLVVFQGGPVRHIDMINNYQKVSKVPLLVTIDGEWGLGMRLPDSTQSFPYQMTLGALQDNSLIYDMGRDAAKDFLRVGIHFNFAPTVDINNNPKNPVIGFRSFGDNKENVTVKSAAYMKGMIDGGVLASIKHFPGHGGT
;
A
#
# COMPACT_ATOMS: atom_id res chain seq x y z
N MET A 1 61.43 -32.87 -8.83
CA MET A 1 61.11 -31.44 -8.57
C MET A 1 59.94 -31.09 -9.51
N LEU A 2 58.69 -31.16 -9.02
CA LEU A 2 57.51 -30.73 -9.76
C LEU A 2 57.14 -29.31 -9.33
N LYS A 3 57.04 -28.39 -10.29
CA LYS A 3 56.52 -27.04 -10.07
C LYS A 3 54.99 -27.07 -10.13
N PRO A 4 54.26 -26.43 -9.18
CA PRO A 4 52.82 -26.32 -9.29
C PRO A 4 52.46 -25.18 -10.25
N ILE A 5 51.60 -25.50 -11.22
CA ILE A 5 50.97 -24.56 -12.13
C ILE A 5 49.80 -23.90 -11.36
N LEU A 6 49.91 -22.60 -11.10
CA LEU A 6 48.82 -21.79 -10.51
C LEU A 6 47.81 -21.52 -11.62
N ALA A 7 46.64 -22.15 -11.58
CA ALA A 7 45.53 -21.84 -12.41
C ALA A 7 44.80 -20.60 -11.84
N PHE A 8 44.94 -19.45 -12.50
CA PHE A 8 44.17 -18.25 -12.20
C PHE A 8 42.78 -18.41 -12.79
N SER A 9 41.81 -18.79 -11.97
CA SER A 9 40.41 -18.74 -12.34
C SER A 9 39.91 -17.32 -12.30
N LEU A 10 39.81 -16.68 -13.47
CA LEU A 10 39.17 -15.37 -13.65
C LEU A 10 37.63 -15.54 -13.51
N ALA A 11 37.14 -15.31 -12.29
CA ALA A 11 35.70 -15.23 -12.08
C ALA A 11 35.16 -13.93 -12.73
N LEU A 12 34.54 -14.07 -13.89
CA LEU A 12 33.72 -13.00 -14.46
C LEU A 12 32.52 -12.76 -13.51
N LEU A 13 32.62 -11.79 -12.64
CA LEU A 13 31.51 -11.17 -11.97
C LEU A 13 30.68 -10.40 -13.00
N THR A 14 29.73 -11.07 -13.63
CA THR A 14 28.66 -10.38 -14.34
C THR A 14 27.83 -9.65 -13.29
N SER A 15 28.13 -8.40 -13.07
CA SER A 15 27.25 -7.47 -12.36
C SER A 15 25.98 -7.34 -13.19
N TYR A 16 24.96 -8.11 -12.84
CA TYR A 16 23.59 -7.78 -13.23
C TYR A 16 23.27 -6.46 -12.54
N GLY A 17 23.56 -5.36 -13.22
CA GLY A 17 23.01 -4.07 -12.87
C GLY A 17 21.50 -4.24 -12.89
N ALA A 18 20.87 -4.21 -11.71
CA ALA A 18 19.43 -4.08 -11.62
C ALA A 18 19.07 -2.76 -12.32
N MET A 19 18.79 -2.84 -13.62
CA MET A 19 18.17 -1.72 -14.33
C MET A 19 16.87 -1.46 -13.59
N ALA A 20 16.81 -0.35 -12.87
CA ALA A 20 15.57 0.15 -12.32
C ALA A 20 14.61 0.32 -13.50
N GLN A 21 13.74 -0.66 -13.69
CA GLN A 21 12.78 -0.66 -14.77
C GLN A 21 11.90 0.57 -14.56
N LYS A 22 12.03 1.56 -15.47
CA LYS A 22 11.24 2.79 -15.40
C LYS A 22 9.78 2.37 -15.39
N ARG A 23 9.10 2.58 -14.26
CA ARG A 23 7.70 2.17 -14.12
C ARG A 23 6.88 2.87 -15.19
N PRO A 24 5.96 2.16 -15.86
CA PRO A 24 5.09 2.81 -16.82
C PRO A 24 4.25 3.87 -16.10
N ASP A 25 3.94 4.95 -16.77
CA ASP A 25 2.96 5.93 -16.33
C ASP A 25 1.65 5.18 -16.04
N PHE A 26 1.22 5.20 -14.79
CA PHE A 26 0.06 4.43 -14.33
C PHE A 26 -1.20 4.78 -15.13
N VAL A 27 -1.44 6.07 -15.40
CA VAL A 27 -2.60 6.53 -16.18
C VAL A 27 -2.53 5.99 -17.60
N LYS A 28 -1.37 6.04 -18.23
CA LYS A 28 -1.16 5.48 -19.57
C LYS A 28 -1.32 3.97 -19.57
N PHE A 29 -0.81 3.31 -18.54
CA PHE A 29 -0.91 1.86 -18.40
C PHE A 29 -2.37 1.40 -18.27
N ILE A 30 -3.17 1.99 -17.38
CA ILE A 30 -4.57 1.58 -17.17
C ILE A 30 -5.49 1.89 -18.36
N ASN A 31 -5.09 2.82 -19.24
CA ASN A 31 -5.85 3.19 -20.45
C ASN A 31 -5.36 2.46 -21.71
N SER A 32 -4.40 1.54 -21.59
CA SER A 32 -3.93 0.73 -22.72
C SER A 32 -4.63 -0.63 -22.76
N ASP A 33 -4.71 -1.22 -23.95
CA ASP A 33 -5.29 -2.55 -24.14
C ASP A 33 -4.41 -3.60 -23.50
N HIS A 34 -5.01 -4.44 -22.65
CA HIS A 34 -4.34 -5.53 -21.97
C HIS A 34 -5.06 -6.85 -22.20
N LYS A 35 -4.51 -7.71 -23.04
CA LYS A 35 -5.06 -9.07 -23.31
C LYS A 35 -5.34 -9.88 -22.04
N TRP A 36 -4.52 -9.68 -20.99
CA TRP A 36 -4.75 -10.34 -19.70
C TRP A 36 -6.03 -9.85 -19.05
N VAL A 37 -6.29 -8.54 -19.05
CA VAL A 37 -7.53 -7.94 -18.49
C VAL A 37 -8.74 -8.49 -19.21
N ASP A 38 -8.73 -8.51 -20.55
CA ASP A 38 -9.82 -9.06 -21.36
C ASP A 38 -10.05 -10.54 -21.07
N SER A 39 -8.97 -11.33 -20.98
CA SER A 39 -9.04 -12.75 -20.65
C SER A 39 -9.69 -12.98 -19.29
N VAL A 40 -9.26 -12.25 -18.24
CA VAL A 40 -9.83 -12.35 -16.90
C VAL A 40 -11.30 -11.92 -16.92
N PHE A 41 -11.61 -10.74 -17.50
CA PHE A 41 -12.97 -10.23 -17.58
C PHE A 41 -13.93 -11.22 -18.26
N ASN A 42 -13.51 -11.84 -19.36
CA ASN A 42 -14.33 -12.80 -20.10
C ASN A 42 -14.45 -14.15 -19.38
N SER A 43 -13.54 -14.49 -18.47
CA SER A 43 -13.62 -15.70 -17.64
C SER A 43 -14.57 -15.60 -16.45
N LEU A 44 -14.98 -14.38 -16.08
CA LEU A 44 -15.83 -14.11 -14.95
C LEU A 44 -17.31 -14.03 -15.33
N THR A 45 -18.16 -14.60 -14.50
CA THR A 45 -19.62 -14.42 -14.59
C THR A 45 -20.00 -12.96 -14.26
N PRO A 46 -21.20 -12.49 -14.65
CA PRO A 46 -21.66 -11.14 -14.26
C PRO A 46 -21.62 -10.89 -12.75
N LYS A 47 -21.98 -11.88 -11.93
CA LYS A 47 -21.91 -11.78 -10.46
C LYS A 47 -20.46 -11.59 -10.00
N GLU A 48 -19.53 -12.37 -10.51
CA GLU A 48 -18.11 -12.28 -10.15
C GLU A 48 -17.50 -10.95 -10.61
N ARG A 49 -17.88 -10.42 -11.78
CA ARG A 49 -17.45 -9.07 -12.22
C ARG A 49 -17.90 -7.99 -11.26
N ILE A 50 -19.14 -8.07 -10.74
CA ILE A 50 -19.63 -7.16 -9.71
C ILE A 50 -18.83 -7.35 -8.42
N GLY A 51 -18.53 -8.59 -8.04
CA GLY A 51 -17.70 -8.93 -6.88
C GLY A 51 -16.33 -8.21 -6.92
N GLN A 52 -15.71 -8.12 -8.11
CA GLN A 52 -14.41 -7.44 -8.29
C GLN A 52 -14.42 -5.96 -7.92
N LEU A 53 -15.58 -5.31 -7.82
CA LEU A 53 -15.72 -3.90 -7.42
C LEU A 53 -15.69 -3.70 -5.90
N PHE A 54 -15.69 -4.78 -5.12
CA PHE A 54 -15.76 -4.71 -3.67
C PHE A 54 -14.41 -5.02 -3.01
N LEU A 55 -14.07 -4.21 -2.02
CA LEU A 55 -13.00 -4.47 -1.07
C LEU A 55 -13.65 -4.81 0.29
N VAL A 56 -13.31 -5.94 0.87
CA VAL A 56 -13.81 -6.35 2.18
C VAL A 56 -12.77 -6.09 3.26
N ARG A 57 -13.22 -5.63 4.42
CA ARG A 57 -12.29 -5.37 5.52
C ARG A 57 -11.82 -6.69 6.15
N ALA A 58 -10.53 -6.75 6.46
CA ALA A 58 -9.87 -7.92 7.03
C ALA A 58 -9.15 -7.56 8.32
N HIS A 59 -9.41 -8.32 9.39
CA HIS A 59 -8.86 -8.16 10.71
C HIS A 59 -8.29 -9.48 11.21
N THR A 60 -7.20 -9.44 11.99
CA THR A 60 -6.69 -10.64 12.66
C THR A 60 -6.75 -10.56 14.20
N ASN A 61 -7.30 -9.48 14.74
CA ASN A 61 -7.56 -9.31 16.17
C ASN A 61 -9.00 -9.67 16.58
N LEU A 62 -9.88 -9.99 15.63
CA LEU A 62 -11.29 -10.35 15.89
C LEU A 62 -11.51 -11.88 16.01
N GLY A 63 -10.45 -12.66 16.06
CA GLY A 63 -10.49 -14.12 16.24
C GLY A 63 -10.73 -14.91 14.96
N GLN A 64 -10.54 -16.23 15.06
CA GLN A 64 -10.55 -17.15 13.90
C GLN A 64 -11.91 -17.17 13.18
N LYS A 65 -13.02 -17.15 13.94
CA LYS A 65 -14.38 -17.14 13.36
C LYS A 65 -14.60 -15.96 12.39
N PHE A 66 -14.05 -14.78 12.71
CA PHE A 66 -14.12 -13.63 11.81
C PHE A 66 -13.26 -13.85 10.55
N ILE A 67 -12.03 -14.34 10.72
CA ILE A 67 -11.15 -14.67 9.61
C ILE A 67 -11.82 -15.66 8.66
N ASP A 68 -12.39 -16.75 9.19
CA ASP A 68 -13.07 -17.77 8.38
C ASP A 68 -14.29 -17.21 7.65
N SER A 69 -15.05 -16.31 8.28
CA SER A 69 -16.21 -15.67 7.65
C SER A 69 -15.80 -14.79 6.46
N VAL A 70 -14.73 -14.00 6.59
CA VAL A 70 -14.18 -13.20 5.48
C VAL A 70 -13.65 -14.11 4.38
N GLY A 71 -12.96 -15.21 4.73
CA GLY A 71 -12.48 -16.20 3.76
C GLY A 71 -13.63 -16.82 2.96
N THR A 72 -14.78 -17.06 3.61
CA THR A 72 -15.99 -17.54 2.95
C THR A 72 -16.53 -16.51 1.95
N VAL A 73 -16.57 -15.24 2.32
CA VAL A 73 -16.97 -14.14 1.41
C VAL A 73 -16.02 -14.06 0.22
N VAL A 74 -14.70 -14.06 0.45
CA VAL A 74 -13.69 -14.03 -0.63
C VAL A 74 -13.93 -15.18 -1.61
N LYS A 75 -14.12 -16.40 -1.10
CA LYS A 75 -14.32 -17.60 -1.92
C LYS A 75 -15.64 -17.59 -2.72
N ASN A 76 -16.76 -17.17 -2.10
CA ASN A 76 -18.08 -17.32 -2.69
C ASN A 76 -18.49 -16.12 -3.55
N GLU A 77 -18.05 -14.91 -3.17
CA GLU A 77 -18.43 -13.69 -3.87
C GLU A 77 -17.33 -13.18 -4.82
N GLN A 78 -16.13 -13.78 -4.79
CA GLN A 78 -15.00 -13.43 -5.65
C GLN A 78 -14.73 -11.92 -5.64
N VAL A 79 -14.59 -11.35 -4.44
CA VAL A 79 -14.33 -9.91 -4.24
C VAL A 79 -12.99 -9.48 -4.82
N GLY A 80 -12.87 -8.21 -5.24
CA GLY A 80 -11.67 -7.69 -5.89
C GLY A 80 -10.50 -7.45 -4.94
N GLY A 81 -10.75 -7.34 -3.63
CA GLY A 81 -9.65 -7.12 -2.69
C GLY A 81 -10.04 -7.03 -1.23
N LEU A 82 -9.06 -6.62 -0.45
CA LEU A 82 -9.14 -6.50 1.00
C LEU A 82 -8.74 -5.10 1.45
N VAL A 83 -9.36 -4.61 2.52
CA VAL A 83 -8.85 -3.49 3.31
C VAL A 83 -8.35 -4.05 4.63
N VAL A 84 -7.04 -3.98 4.85
CA VAL A 84 -6.39 -4.46 6.08
C VAL A 84 -6.67 -3.50 7.23
N PHE A 85 -7.17 -4.03 8.33
CA PHE A 85 -7.40 -3.33 9.59
C PHE A 85 -6.55 -3.95 10.71
N GLN A 86 -6.95 -3.75 11.98
CA GLN A 86 -6.16 -4.09 13.15
C GLN A 86 -5.80 -5.58 13.23
N GLY A 87 -4.57 -5.82 13.68
CA GLY A 87 -4.04 -7.17 13.91
C GLY A 87 -2.52 -7.19 14.04
N GLY A 88 -1.92 -8.35 13.82
CA GLY A 88 -0.46 -8.52 13.81
C GLY A 88 0.06 -8.83 12.40
N PRO A 89 1.24 -8.37 12.02
CA PRO A 89 1.75 -8.48 10.65
C PRO A 89 1.87 -9.93 10.18
N VAL A 90 2.39 -10.84 11.00
CA VAL A 90 2.52 -12.27 10.65
C VAL A 90 1.15 -12.89 10.40
N ARG A 91 0.20 -12.68 11.33
CA ARG A 91 -1.17 -13.20 11.17
C ARG A 91 -1.86 -12.66 9.91
N HIS A 92 -1.56 -11.40 9.52
CA HIS A 92 -2.09 -10.83 8.28
C HIS A 92 -1.48 -11.48 7.03
N ILE A 93 -0.19 -11.74 7.01
CA ILE A 93 0.45 -12.46 5.92
C ILE A 93 -0.18 -13.84 5.72
N ASP A 94 -0.36 -14.60 6.80
CA ASP A 94 -0.99 -15.92 6.75
C ASP A 94 -2.43 -15.86 6.24
N MET A 95 -3.23 -14.90 6.76
CA MET A 95 -4.60 -14.67 6.34
C MET A 95 -4.67 -14.28 4.86
N ILE A 96 -3.89 -13.31 4.41
CA ILE A 96 -3.85 -12.85 3.01
C ILE A 96 -3.47 -14.01 2.10
N ASN A 97 -2.43 -14.78 2.43
CA ASN A 97 -2.00 -15.92 1.65
C ASN A 97 -3.10 -16.98 1.52
N ASN A 98 -3.87 -17.22 2.59
CA ASN A 98 -4.99 -18.17 2.54
C ASN A 98 -6.15 -17.66 1.67
N TYR A 99 -6.45 -16.36 1.70
CA TYR A 99 -7.49 -15.77 0.85
C TYR A 99 -7.07 -15.73 -0.61
N GLN A 100 -5.81 -15.43 -0.91
CA GLN A 100 -5.27 -15.48 -2.27
C GLN A 100 -5.42 -16.88 -2.92
N LYS A 101 -5.27 -17.96 -2.14
CA LYS A 101 -5.41 -19.34 -2.63
C LYS A 101 -6.83 -19.68 -3.11
N VAL A 102 -7.85 -19.01 -2.60
CA VAL A 102 -9.27 -19.28 -2.92
C VAL A 102 -9.90 -18.25 -3.85
N SER A 103 -9.16 -17.23 -4.22
CA SER A 103 -9.58 -16.20 -5.18
C SER A 103 -9.24 -16.62 -6.60
N LYS A 104 -10.17 -16.45 -7.55
CA LYS A 104 -9.93 -16.66 -8.98
C LYS A 104 -9.03 -15.59 -9.58
N VAL A 105 -9.19 -14.35 -9.14
CA VAL A 105 -8.37 -13.20 -9.52
C VAL A 105 -7.56 -12.80 -8.29
N PRO A 106 -6.26 -12.51 -8.43
CA PRO A 106 -5.45 -12.05 -7.31
C PRO A 106 -6.08 -10.84 -6.62
N LEU A 107 -6.22 -10.90 -5.28
CA LEU A 107 -6.82 -9.84 -4.50
C LEU A 107 -5.92 -8.59 -4.47
N LEU A 108 -6.52 -7.43 -4.69
CA LEU A 108 -5.88 -6.16 -4.36
C LEU A 108 -5.91 -5.95 -2.84
N VAL A 109 -4.76 -5.95 -2.19
CA VAL A 109 -4.66 -5.74 -0.75
C VAL A 109 -4.36 -4.28 -0.46
N THR A 110 -5.24 -3.65 0.30
CA THR A 110 -5.20 -2.22 0.63
C THR A 110 -5.13 -1.99 2.14
N ILE A 111 -4.75 -0.80 2.55
CA ILE A 111 -4.71 -0.37 3.96
C ILE A 111 -5.05 1.10 4.09
N ASP A 112 -5.58 1.50 5.26
CA ASP A 112 -5.53 2.85 5.78
C ASP A 112 -4.29 2.98 6.69
N GLY A 113 -3.15 3.24 6.11
CA GLY A 113 -1.86 3.35 6.81
C GLY A 113 -1.30 4.77 6.76
N GLU A 114 -2.05 5.76 7.28
CA GLU A 114 -1.72 7.18 7.16
C GLU A 114 -0.35 7.54 7.74
N TRP A 115 0.03 6.89 8.84
CA TRP A 115 1.36 7.01 9.45
C TRP A 115 2.13 5.68 9.46
N GLY A 116 1.99 4.93 8.36
CA GLY A 116 2.69 3.67 8.13
C GLY A 116 1.95 2.44 8.64
N LEU A 117 2.65 1.31 8.57
CA LEU A 117 2.09 -0.01 8.87
C LEU A 117 1.62 -0.12 10.33
N GLY A 118 2.32 0.51 11.25
CA GLY A 118 2.01 0.49 12.68
C GLY A 118 0.67 1.12 13.06
N MET A 119 0.04 1.90 12.18
CA MET A 119 -1.33 2.39 12.39
C MET A 119 -2.34 1.25 12.55
N ARG A 120 -2.16 0.16 11.83
CA ARG A 120 -3.08 -0.99 11.82
C ARG A 120 -2.49 -2.25 12.41
N LEU A 121 -1.18 -2.44 12.27
CA LEU A 121 -0.45 -3.63 12.67
C LEU A 121 0.69 -3.24 13.62
N PRO A 122 0.39 -2.80 14.86
CA PRO A 122 1.40 -2.21 15.75
C PRO A 122 2.43 -3.24 16.26
N ASP A 123 2.13 -4.53 16.20
CA ASP A 123 3.02 -5.58 16.69
C ASP A 123 4.31 -5.64 15.86
N SER A 124 5.44 -5.21 16.43
CA SER A 124 6.77 -5.27 15.79
C SER A 124 6.90 -4.50 14.47
N THR A 125 6.06 -3.48 14.26
CA THR A 125 6.14 -2.58 13.12
C THR A 125 6.36 -1.13 13.58
N GLN A 126 6.93 -0.33 12.69
CA GLN A 126 7.16 1.08 12.98
C GLN A 126 5.91 1.92 12.66
N SER A 127 5.57 2.83 13.57
CA SER A 127 4.69 3.97 13.30
C SER A 127 5.54 5.21 13.05
N PHE A 128 5.20 5.95 12.01
CA PHE A 128 5.78 7.25 11.77
C PHE A 128 5.05 8.33 12.58
N PRO A 129 5.61 9.55 12.70
CA PRO A 129 4.90 10.66 13.32
C PRO A 129 3.59 10.99 12.61
N TYR A 130 2.64 11.56 13.34
CA TYR A 130 1.40 12.06 12.75
C TYR A 130 1.65 13.21 11.78
N GLN A 131 0.74 13.37 10.81
CA GLN A 131 0.84 14.39 9.77
C GLN A 131 0.97 15.80 10.33
N MET A 132 0.30 16.13 11.42
CA MET A 132 0.43 17.45 12.05
C MET A 132 1.87 17.72 12.52
N THR A 133 2.56 16.72 13.07
CA THR A 133 3.99 16.83 13.43
C THR A 133 4.85 17.00 12.18
N LEU A 134 4.58 16.22 11.13
CA LEU A 134 5.28 16.33 9.86
C LEU A 134 5.01 17.68 9.16
N GLY A 135 3.86 18.30 9.44
CA GLY A 135 3.49 19.62 8.98
C GLY A 135 4.47 20.71 9.40
N ALA A 136 5.16 20.54 10.52
CA ALA A 136 6.16 21.49 11.04
C ALA A 136 7.55 21.36 10.40
N LEU A 137 7.83 20.27 9.64
CA LEU A 137 9.12 20.08 9.00
C LEU A 137 9.33 21.09 7.88
N GLN A 138 10.57 21.59 7.77
CA GLN A 138 10.95 22.49 6.68
C GLN A 138 11.46 21.70 5.45
N ASP A 139 12.10 20.56 5.69
CA ASP A 139 12.62 19.68 4.64
C ASP A 139 11.61 18.60 4.26
N ASN A 140 10.97 18.77 3.10
CA ASN A 140 9.99 17.82 2.58
C ASN A 140 10.62 16.51 2.04
N SER A 141 11.95 16.45 1.88
CA SER A 141 12.63 15.22 1.48
C SER A 141 12.48 14.13 2.55
N LEU A 142 12.43 14.51 3.83
CA LEU A 142 12.18 13.59 4.94
C LEU A 142 10.79 12.94 4.87
N ILE A 143 9.79 13.70 4.40
CA ILE A 143 8.42 13.17 4.21
C ILE A 143 8.38 12.22 3.00
N TYR A 144 9.12 12.55 1.95
CA TYR A 144 9.28 11.67 0.80
C TYR A 144 9.97 10.35 1.19
N ASP A 145 11.05 10.40 1.95
CA ASP A 145 11.77 9.21 2.42
C ASP A 145 10.91 8.37 3.35
N MET A 146 10.13 9.00 4.25
CA MET A 146 9.11 8.31 5.04
C MET A 146 8.12 7.55 4.16
N GLY A 147 7.66 8.16 3.07
CA GLY A 147 6.76 7.51 2.11
C GLY A 147 7.39 6.27 1.47
N ARG A 148 8.66 6.35 1.11
CA ARG A 148 9.42 5.21 0.56
C ARG A 148 9.60 4.09 1.57
N ASP A 149 9.89 4.42 2.82
CA ASP A 149 10.09 3.43 3.87
C ASP A 149 8.77 2.76 4.25
N ALA A 150 7.68 3.54 4.37
CA ALA A 150 6.35 2.98 4.55
C ALA A 150 5.96 2.01 3.42
N ALA A 151 6.29 2.35 2.16
CA ALA A 151 6.03 1.47 1.02
C ALA A 151 6.79 0.15 1.10
N LYS A 152 8.06 0.17 1.55
CA LYS A 152 8.83 -1.07 1.78
C LYS A 152 8.14 -1.98 2.80
N ASP A 153 7.66 -1.40 3.90
CA ASP A 153 6.98 -2.16 4.94
C ASP A 153 5.65 -2.72 4.45
N PHE A 154 4.86 -1.94 3.70
CA PHE A 154 3.62 -2.41 3.09
C PHE A 154 3.86 -3.58 2.13
N LEU A 155 4.83 -3.48 1.24
CA LEU A 155 5.14 -4.54 0.28
C LEU A 155 5.63 -5.82 0.97
N ARG A 156 6.36 -5.72 2.06
CA ARG A 156 6.82 -6.88 2.84
C ARG A 156 5.67 -7.72 3.41
N VAL A 157 4.53 -7.11 3.66
CA VAL A 157 3.33 -7.80 4.17
C VAL A 157 2.25 -7.99 3.11
N GLY A 158 2.58 -7.76 1.83
CA GLY A 158 1.69 -8.01 0.70
C GLY A 158 0.60 -6.95 0.49
N ILE A 159 0.82 -5.72 0.94
CA ILE A 159 -0.09 -4.58 0.72
C ILE A 159 0.37 -3.81 -0.52
N HIS A 160 -0.57 -3.57 -1.45
CA HIS A 160 -0.32 -2.97 -2.76
C HIS A 160 -0.77 -1.51 -2.86
N PHE A 161 -1.70 -1.10 -1.99
CA PHE A 161 -2.37 0.19 -2.09
C PHE A 161 -2.63 0.77 -0.70
N ASN A 162 -2.28 2.04 -0.49
CA ASN A 162 -2.55 2.76 0.75
C ASN A 162 -3.56 3.89 0.52
N PHE A 163 -4.65 3.93 1.29
CA PHE A 163 -5.59 5.05 1.34
C PHE A 163 -5.00 6.22 2.13
N ALA A 164 -3.92 6.79 1.62
CA ALA A 164 -3.19 7.94 2.13
C ALA A 164 -2.47 8.63 0.96
N PRO A 165 -2.08 9.91 1.11
CA PRO A 165 -2.16 10.75 2.30
C PRO A 165 -3.53 11.38 2.53
N THR A 166 -3.77 11.83 3.79
CA THR A 166 -4.81 12.81 4.11
C THR A 166 -4.38 14.18 3.59
N VAL A 167 -5.23 14.78 2.74
CA VAL A 167 -4.98 16.10 2.12
C VAL A 167 -5.95 17.17 2.62
N ASP A 168 -6.71 16.85 3.68
CA ASP A 168 -7.64 17.76 4.31
C ASP A 168 -6.90 18.90 4.99
N ILE A 169 -7.38 20.14 4.78
CA ILE A 169 -6.87 21.33 5.44
C ILE A 169 -7.59 21.47 6.78
N ASN A 170 -6.84 21.47 7.89
CA ASN A 170 -7.39 21.54 9.24
C ASN A 170 -7.85 22.96 9.59
N ASN A 171 -8.84 23.49 8.87
CA ASN A 171 -9.36 24.84 9.03
C ASN A 171 -10.44 24.97 10.12
N ASN A 172 -10.89 23.86 10.69
CA ASN A 172 -11.77 23.82 11.86
C ASN A 172 -11.07 23.11 13.03
N PRO A 173 -10.56 23.82 14.04
CA PRO A 173 -9.86 23.21 15.17
C PRO A 173 -10.77 22.33 16.04
N LYS A 174 -12.10 22.43 15.87
CA LYS A 174 -13.09 21.59 16.58
C LYS A 174 -13.43 20.31 15.82
N ASN A 175 -12.89 20.12 14.61
CA ASN A 175 -13.13 18.91 13.84
C ASN A 175 -12.60 17.68 14.59
N PRO A 176 -13.47 16.73 15.00
CA PRO A 176 -13.06 15.58 15.80
C PRO A 176 -12.40 14.48 14.97
N VAL A 177 -12.44 14.58 13.64
CA VAL A 177 -12.04 13.51 12.73
C VAL A 177 -10.67 13.76 12.09
N ILE A 178 -10.42 14.97 11.60
CA ILE A 178 -9.19 15.30 10.89
C ILE A 178 -8.07 15.68 11.87
N GLY A 179 -8.16 16.79 12.57
CA GLY A 179 -7.20 17.18 13.60
C GLY A 179 -5.74 16.85 13.22
N PHE A 180 -5.09 16.03 14.03
CA PHE A 180 -3.68 15.65 13.88
C PHE A 180 -3.38 14.81 12.62
N ARG A 181 -4.39 14.34 11.90
CA ARG A 181 -4.25 13.60 10.63
C ARG A 181 -3.94 14.53 9.45
N SER A 182 -4.13 15.85 9.61
CA SER A 182 -3.76 16.84 8.59
C SER A 182 -2.32 17.32 8.75
N PHE A 183 -1.68 17.74 7.66
CA PHE A 183 -0.39 18.43 7.69
C PHE A 183 -0.48 19.91 8.14
N GLY A 184 -1.67 20.39 8.52
CA GLY A 184 -1.91 21.72 9.06
C GLY A 184 -3.11 22.43 8.46
N ASP A 185 -3.20 23.72 8.73
CA ASP A 185 -4.28 24.62 8.31
C ASP A 185 -3.93 25.46 7.08
N ASN A 186 -2.67 25.44 6.66
CA ASN A 186 -2.20 26.13 5.47
C ASN A 186 -2.28 25.24 4.24
N LYS A 187 -3.03 25.66 3.22
CA LYS A 187 -3.29 24.88 2.00
C LYS A 187 -2.01 24.51 1.24
N GLU A 188 -1.09 25.45 1.10
CA GLU A 188 0.17 25.26 0.38
C GLU A 188 1.03 24.23 1.10
N ASN A 189 1.13 24.31 2.42
CA ASN A 189 1.88 23.37 3.25
C ASN A 189 1.29 21.95 3.15
N VAL A 190 -0.04 21.81 3.26
CA VAL A 190 -0.73 20.54 3.11
C VAL A 190 -0.46 19.95 1.72
N THR A 191 -0.54 20.76 0.68
CA THR A 191 -0.34 20.32 -0.71
C THR A 191 1.07 19.77 -0.94
N VAL A 192 2.11 20.51 -0.58
CA VAL A 192 3.50 20.09 -0.87
C VAL A 192 3.91 18.86 -0.04
N LYS A 193 3.47 18.78 1.20
CA LYS A 193 3.80 17.65 2.09
C LYS A 193 3.06 16.38 1.71
N SER A 194 1.78 16.49 1.39
CA SER A 194 0.98 15.37 0.89
C SER A 194 1.55 14.83 -0.44
N ALA A 195 1.96 15.72 -1.34
CA ALA A 195 2.59 15.34 -2.59
C ALA A 195 3.93 14.62 -2.37
N ALA A 196 4.75 15.08 -1.41
CA ALA A 196 6.01 14.42 -1.06
C ALA A 196 5.77 13.01 -0.53
N TYR A 197 4.83 12.83 0.41
CA TYR A 197 4.48 11.52 0.96
C TYR A 197 3.93 10.57 -0.12
N MET A 198 2.95 11.04 -0.90
CA MET A 198 2.38 10.27 -2.00
C MET A 198 3.45 9.84 -3.00
N LYS A 199 4.32 10.77 -3.42
CA LYS A 199 5.39 10.47 -4.36
C LYS A 199 6.36 9.43 -3.79
N GLY A 200 6.74 9.54 -2.52
CA GLY A 200 7.56 8.55 -1.84
C GLY A 200 6.95 7.15 -1.88
N MET A 201 5.66 7.01 -1.57
CA MET A 201 4.95 5.73 -1.64
C MET A 201 4.92 5.15 -3.06
N ILE A 202 4.60 5.98 -4.06
CA ILE A 202 4.54 5.56 -5.47
C ILE A 202 5.92 5.11 -5.95
N ASP A 203 6.95 5.89 -5.70
CA ASP A 203 8.34 5.55 -6.06
C ASP A 203 8.82 4.30 -5.29
N GLY A 204 8.31 4.09 -4.07
CA GLY A 204 8.52 2.88 -3.27
C GLY A 204 7.76 1.65 -3.75
N GLY A 205 6.76 1.81 -4.64
CA GLY A 205 6.05 0.71 -5.27
C GLY A 205 4.63 0.44 -4.81
N VAL A 206 4.10 1.28 -3.97
CA VAL A 206 2.74 1.18 -3.44
C VAL A 206 1.87 2.25 -4.09
N LEU A 207 0.69 1.89 -4.54
CA LEU A 207 -0.30 2.84 -5.01
C LEU A 207 -0.82 3.68 -3.82
N ALA A 208 -1.16 4.93 -4.09
CA ALA A 208 -1.64 5.88 -3.09
C ALA A 208 -2.95 6.53 -3.53
N SER A 209 -3.79 6.92 -2.57
CA SER A 209 -5.01 7.66 -2.83
C SER A 209 -5.11 8.83 -1.88
N ILE A 210 -5.14 10.03 -2.44
CA ILE A 210 -5.41 11.24 -1.66
C ILE A 210 -6.85 11.22 -1.13
N LYS A 211 -7.02 11.64 0.12
CA LYS A 211 -8.33 11.69 0.79
C LYS A 211 -8.40 12.88 1.74
N HIS A 212 -9.56 13.42 1.95
CA HIS A 212 -10.87 13.07 1.48
C HIS A 212 -11.35 14.12 0.48
N PHE A 213 -11.93 13.69 -0.60
CA PHE A 213 -12.48 14.62 -1.60
C PHE A 213 -13.98 14.82 -1.36
N PRO A 214 -14.51 16.05 -1.46
CA PRO A 214 -13.85 17.34 -1.80
C PRO A 214 -13.11 17.99 -0.64
N GLY A 215 -13.09 17.40 0.55
CA GLY A 215 -12.41 17.84 1.77
C GLY A 215 -13.26 17.64 3.01
N HIS A 216 -12.62 17.30 4.13
CA HIS A 216 -13.25 16.98 5.41
C HIS A 216 -12.72 17.87 6.55
N GLY A 217 -11.80 18.78 6.26
CA GLY A 217 -11.17 19.61 7.31
C GLY A 217 -12.08 20.64 7.94
N GLY A 218 -13.14 21.07 7.24
CA GLY A 218 -14.09 22.09 7.70
C GLY A 218 -15.34 21.55 8.41
N THR A 219 -15.55 20.24 8.45
CA THR A 219 -16.79 19.62 8.97
C THR A 219 -16.76 19.37 10.45
#